data_12fc839c57802931c7d301cec41e1dc8
#
_entry.id   12fc839c57802931c7d301cec41e1dc8
#
_cell.length_a   1.000
_cell.length_b   1.000
_cell.length_c   1.000
_cell.angle_alpha   90.00
_cell.angle_beta   90.00
_cell.angle_gamma   90.00
#
_symmetry.space_group_name_H-M   'P 1'
#
loop_
_entity.id
_entity.type
_entity.pdbx_description
1 polymer ?
#
loop_
_entity_poly.entity_id
_entity_poly.type
_entity_poly.pdbx_seq_one_letter_code
_entity_poly.pdbx_strand_id
1 'polypeptide(L)'
;MKRFSFAVTYGKCITHYDSLHLIMSRIGKLPADTYMNCAYLSPQGKIGYHQATLPQLLLVLSGDGWVRTDTCDYVYVQSGDAIYWEPGEWHESITESGMMSMILEAKDLLGRISMLEYTEEGNNET
;
A
#
# COMPACT_ATOMS: atom_id res chain seq x y z
N MET A 1 -2.55 5.04 -10.76
CA MET A 1 -2.08 4.82 -9.38
C MET A 1 -3.08 5.43 -8.41
N LYS A 2 -3.46 4.68 -7.40
CA LYS A 2 -4.31 5.17 -6.32
C LYS A 2 -3.59 4.97 -5.01
N ARG A 3 -3.91 5.83 -4.04
CA ARG A 3 -3.24 5.79 -2.74
C ARG A 3 -4.29 5.64 -1.65
N PHE A 4 -4.00 4.77 -0.69
CA PHE A 4 -4.89 4.48 0.44
C PHE A 4 -4.09 4.54 1.73
N SER A 5 -4.79 4.56 2.85
CA SER A 5 -4.15 4.54 4.16
C SER A 5 -4.75 3.47 5.05
N PHE A 6 -3.88 2.71 5.72
CA PHE A 6 -4.28 1.82 6.80
C PHE A 6 -3.61 2.24 8.11
N ALA A 7 -3.22 3.50 8.19
CA ALA A 7 -2.58 4.03 9.38
C ALA A 7 -3.48 3.88 10.61
N VAL A 8 -2.84 3.84 11.78
CA VAL A 8 -3.56 3.61 13.04
C VAL A 8 -4.66 4.66 13.26
N THR A 9 -4.47 5.86 12.76
CA THR A 9 -5.44 6.95 12.88
C THR A 9 -6.81 6.58 12.31
N TYR A 10 -6.83 5.72 11.29
CA TYR A 10 -8.07 5.34 10.61
C TYR A 10 -8.61 4.00 11.07
N GLY A 11 -7.96 3.39 12.05
CA GLY A 11 -8.41 2.13 12.59
C GLY A 11 -9.47 2.31 13.65
N LYS A 12 -9.95 1.20 14.17
CA LYS A 12 -10.97 1.19 15.22
C LYS A 12 -10.46 0.46 16.43
N CYS A 13 -10.79 1.01 17.60
CA CYS A 13 -10.50 0.35 18.86
C CYS A 13 -11.40 -0.88 19.00
N ILE A 14 -10.79 -2.02 19.25
CA ILE A 14 -11.50 -3.29 19.38
C ILE A 14 -11.34 -3.80 20.79
N THR A 15 -12.47 -4.16 21.41
CA THR A 15 -12.49 -4.67 22.78
C THR A 15 -13.00 -6.10 22.89
N HIS A 16 -13.32 -6.74 21.79
CA HIS A 16 -13.75 -8.13 21.77
C HIS A 16 -12.71 -9.03 22.43
N TYR A 17 -13.13 -10.08 23.07
CA TYR A 17 -12.24 -11.07 23.72
C TYR A 17 -11.38 -10.45 24.80
N ASP A 18 -11.87 -9.41 25.48
CA ASP A 18 -11.12 -8.70 26.52
C ASP A 18 -9.82 -8.09 26.00
N SER A 19 -9.78 -7.75 24.73
CA SER A 19 -8.61 -7.10 24.15
C SER A 19 -8.45 -5.69 24.71
N LEU A 20 -7.19 -5.31 24.95
CA LEU A 20 -6.86 -4.00 25.51
C LEU A 20 -5.93 -3.27 24.55
N HIS A 21 -6.20 -1.98 24.32
CA HIS A 21 -5.31 -1.12 23.52
C HIS A 21 -5.10 -1.66 22.10
N LEU A 22 -6.13 -2.23 21.54
CA LEU A 22 -6.08 -2.82 20.20
C LEU A 22 -6.76 -1.89 19.20
N ILE A 23 -6.04 -1.53 18.15
CA ILE A 23 -6.59 -0.80 17.02
C ILE A 23 -6.52 -1.74 15.81
N MET A 24 -7.65 -1.94 15.15
CA MET A 24 -7.70 -2.72 13.91
C MET A 24 -7.92 -1.79 12.74
N SER A 25 -7.05 -1.90 11.74
CA SER A 25 -7.20 -1.16 10.50
C SER A 25 -7.49 -2.17 9.40
N ARG A 26 -8.68 -2.08 8.84
CA ARG A 26 -9.12 -3.06 7.84
C ARG A 26 -8.52 -2.73 6.48
N ILE A 27 -7.87 -3.70 5.88
CA ILE A 27 -7.27 -3.54 4.56
C ILE A 27 -8.29 -3.89 3.47
N GLY A 28 -8.93 -5.03 3.60
CA GLY A 28 -9.89 -5.48 2.61
C GLY A 28 -10.16 -6.97 2.72
N LYS A 29 -11.01 -7.44 1.83
CA LYS A 29 -11.33 -8.87 1.75
C LYS A 29 -10.83 -9.36 0.41
N LEU A 30 -9.69 -10.02 0.41
CA LEU A 30 -8.97 -10.32 -0.81
C LEU A 30 -9.57 -11.49 -1.59
N PRO A 31 -9.40 -11.49 -2.93
CA PRO A 31 -9.78 -12.66 -3.75
C PRO A 31 -9.01 -13.92 -3.32
N ALA A 32 -9.59 -15.07 -3.61
CA ALA A 32 -9.02 -16.34 -3.18
C ALA A 32 -7.65 -16.63 -3.79
N ASP A 33 -7.41 -16.14 -5.01
CA ASP A 33 -6.17 -16.44 -5.73
C ASP A 33 -5.16 -15.30 -5.64
N THR A 34 -5.08 -14.65 -4.51
CA THR A 34 -4.16 -13.54 -4.33
C THR A 34 -2.75 -14.04 -4.09
N TYR A 35 -1.79 -13.53 -4.87
CA TYR A 35 -0.38 -13.70 -4.57
C TYR A 35 0.00 -12.67 -3.52
N MET A 36 0.81 -13.09 -2.56
CA MET A 36 1.27 -12.20 -1.50
C MET A 36 2.76 -12.43 -1.25
N ASN A 37 3.53 -11.35 -1.36
CA ASN A 37 4.97 -11.40 -1.12
C ASN A 37 5.37 -10.27 -0.20
N CYS A 38 6.42 -10.51 0.56
CA CYS A 38 7.01 -9.47 1.40
C CYS A 38 8.30 -9.01 0.75
N ALA A 39 8.41 -7.71 0.53
CA ALA A 39 9.59 -7.11 -0.12
C ALA A 39 10.39 -6.34 0.91
N TYR A 40 11.67 -6.68 1.01
CA TYR A 40 12.61 -6.01 1.91
C TYR A 40 13.57 -5.18 1.07
N LEU A 41 13.52 -3.87 1.23
CA LEU A 41 14.48 -2.98 0.58
C LEU A 41 15.45 -2.47 1.63
N SER A 42 16.72 -2.80 1.46
CA SER A 42 17.79 -2.23 2.28
C SER A 42 17.98 -0.77 1.91
N PRO A 43 18.71 0.01 2.75
CA PRO A 43 18.99 1.39 2.38
C PRO A 43 19.55 1.51 0.96
N GLN A 44 19.08 2.51 0.23
CA GLN A 44 19.41 2.76 -1.17
C GLN A 44 18.84 1.71 -2.13
N GLY A 45 17.87 0.93 -1.67
CA GLY A 45 17.26 -0.11 -2.49
C GLY A 45 16.18 0.41 -3.42
N LYS A 46 15.85 -0.42 -4.39
CA LYS A 46 14.72 -0.10 -5.27
C LYS A 46 14.08 -1.36 -5.83
N ILE A 47 12.79 -1.23 -6.12
CA ILE A 47 12.10 -2.17 -7.00
C ILE A 47 12.07 -1.46 -8.35
N GLY A 48 12.79 -2.01 -9.33
CA GLY A 48 13.02 -1.32 -10.60
C GLY A 48 11.77 -1.04 -11.39
N TYR A 49 11.87 -0.09 -12.30
CA TYR A 49 10.77 0.34 -13.15
C TYR A 49 10.30 -0.80 -14.03
N HIS A 50 9.04 -1.19 -13.91
CA HIS A 50 8.48 -2.30 -14.67
C HIS A 50 6.97 -2.16 -14.75
N GLN A 51 6.36 -2.98 -15.61
CA GLN A 51 4.94 -2.90 -15.89
C GLN A 51 4.17 -3.93 -15.04
N ALA A 52 3.07 -3.49 -14.44
CA ALA A 52 2.19 -4.39 -13.70
C ALA A 52 1.44 -5.27 -14.69
N THR A 53 1.38 -6.58 -14.42
CA THR A 53 0.62 -7.52 -15.23
C THR A 53 -0.73 -7.82 -14.62
N LEU A 54 -0.85 -7.72 -13.31
CA LEU A 54 -2.09 -7.87 -12.56
C LEU A 54 -2.30 -6.61 -11.74
N PRO A 55 -3.51 -6.35 -11.28
CA PRO A 55 -3.69 -5.32 -10.26
C PRO A 55 -2.78 -5.60 -9.08
N GLN A 56 -2.09 -4.58 -8.60
CA GLN A 56 -1.09 -4.73 -7.55
C GLN A 56 -1.35 -3.73 -6.43
N LEU A 57 -1.23 -4.21 -5.19
CA LEU A 57 -1.35 -3.38 -4.00
C LEU A 57 -0.09 -3.54 -3.18
N LEU A 58 0.58 -2.42 -2.90
CA LEU A 58 1.79 -2.40 -2.08
C LEU A 58 1.45 -1.74 -0.76
N LEU A 59 1.67 -2.46 0.35
CA LEU A 59 1.40 -1.96 1.70
C LEU A 59 2.73 -1.69 2.38
N VAL A 60 2.99 -0.43 2.75
CA VAL A 60 4.23 -0.09 3.45
C VAL A 60 4.07 -0.44 4.92
N LEU A 61 4.82 -1.43 5.40
CA LEU A 61 4.73 -1.88 6.79
C LEU A 61 5.71 -1.16 7.69
N SER A 62 6.92 -0.87 7.19
CA SER A 62 7.89 -0.11 7.96
C SER A 62 8.81 0.63 7.02
N GLY A 63 9.41 1.70 7.53
CA GLY A 63 10.30 2.54 6.74
C GLY A 63 9.53 3.48 5.84
N ASP A 64 10.20 4.01 4.84
CA ASP A 64 9.62 4.96 3.92
C ASP A 64 10.35 4.95 2.59
N GLY A 65 9.78 5.66 1.62
CA GLY A 65 10.38 5.75 0.30
C GLY A 65 9.52 6.58 -0.63
N TRP A 66 9.73 6.36 -1.91
CA TRP A 66 8.99 7.07 -2.96
C TRP A 66 8.56 6.06 -4.02
N VAL A 67 7.36 6.30 -4.55
CA VAL A 67 6.82 5.48 -5.62
C VAL A 67 6.41 6.38 -6.77
N ARG A 68 6.33 5.82 -7.96
CA ARG A 68 5.82 6.58 -9.11
C ARG A 68 5.14 5.64 -10.09
N THR A 69 4.36 6.24 -10.97
CA THR A 69 3.83 5.54 -12.12
C THR A 69 4.26 6.30 -13.38
N ASP A 70 3.82 5.85 -14.53
CA ASP A 70 4.29 6.25 -15.86
C ASP A 70 4.80 7.67 -15.99
N THR A 71 3.93 8.62 -15.79
CA THR A 71 4.22 10.02 -16.10
C THR A 71 4.22 10.88 -14.86
N CYS A 72 4.03 10.28 -13.69
CA CYS A 72 3.94 11.04 -12.45
C CYS A 72 5.29 11.18 -11.79
N ASP A 73 5.46 12.27 -11.06
CA ASP A 73 6.62 12.44 -10.22
C ASP A 73 6.57 11.44 -9.06
N TYR A 74 7.70 11.28 -8.40
CA TYR A 74 7.74 10.42 -7.22
C TYR A 74 6.84 10.97 -6.12
N VAL A 75 6.16 10.05 -5.46
CA VAL A 75 5.27 10.34 -4.34
C VAL A 75 5.84 9.68 -3.10
N TYR A 76 5.97 10.46 -2.03
CA TYR A 76 6.49 9.94 -0.76
C TYR A 76 5.48 9.00 -0.11
N VAL A 77 5.97 7.87 0.41
CA VAL A 77 5.15 6.89 1.11
C VAL A 77 5.87 6.45 2.37
N GLN A 78 5.10 6.08 3.39
CA GLN A 78 5.64 5.63 4.66
C GLN A 78 4.72 4.60 5.29
N SER A 79 5.14 4.04 6.41
CA SER A 79 4.36 3.04 7.14
C SER A 79 2.90 3.47 7.26
N GLY A 80 1.99 2.60 6.88
CA GLY A 80 0.55 2.88 6.89
C GLY A 80 0.00 3.30 5.54
N ASP A 81 0.85 3.57 4.56
CA ASP A 81 0.40 3.91 3.22
C ASP A 81 0.30 2.67 2.34
N ALA A 82 -0.69 2.70 1.45
CA ALA A 82 -0.88 1.63 0.48
C ALA A 82 -1.03 2.24 -0.91
N ILE A 83 -0.42 1.60 -1.89
CA ILE A 83 -0.41 2.08 -3.26
C ILE A 83 -0.96 0.99 -4.16
N TYR A 84 -1.89 1.39 -5.02
CA TYR A 84 -2.52 0.49 -5.97
C TYR A 84 -2.16 0.89 -7.39
N TRP A 85 -1.74 -0.10 -8.19
CA TRP A 85 -1.49 0.10 -9.62
C TRP A 85 -2.40 -0.82 -10.43
N GLU A 86 -2.93 -0.24 -11.52
CA GLU A 86 -3.73 -0.98 -12.48
C GLU A 86 -2.84 -1.86 -13.36
N PRO A 87 -3.38 -2.94 -13.93
CA PRO A 87 -2.63 -3.68 -14.95
C PRO A 87 -2.22 -2.73 -16.07
N GLY A 88 -0.99 -2.86 -16.51
CA GLY A 88 -0.47 -2.04 -17.58
C GLY A 88 0.27 -0.80 -17.13
N GLU A 89 0.09 -0.37 -15.89
CA GLU A 89 0.83 0.78 -15.39
C GLU A 89 2.28 0.40 -15.12
N TRP A 90 3.18 1.25 -15.58
CA TRP A 90 4.60 1.13 -15.24
C TRP A 90 4.82 1.80 -13.89
N HIS A 91 5.65 1.19 -13.05
CA HIS A 91 5.84 1.72 -11.69
C HIS A 91 7.21 1.35 -11.15
N GLU A 92 7.60 2.09 -10.12
CA GLU A 92 8.91 1.93 -9.48
C GLU A 92 8.78 2.35 -8.03
N SER A 93 9.57 1.71 -7.16
CA SER A 93 9.63 2.07 -5.74
C SER A 93 11.08 2.21 -5.34
N ILE A 94 11.41 3.28 -4.62
CA ILE A 94 12.78 3.52 -4.16
C ILE A 94 12.77 3.91 -2.68
N THR A 95 13.89 3.71 -2.02
CA THR A 95 14.05 4.11 -0.62
C THR A 95 15.47 4.59 -0.39
N GLU A 96 15.64 5.49 0.58
CA GLU A 96 16.97 5.88 1.05
C GLU A 96 17.34 5.13 2.31
N SER A 97 16.41 5.05 3.26
CA SER A 97 16.70 4.51 4.58
C SER A 97 16.30 3.05 4.76
N GLY A 98 15.55 2.52 3.82
CA GLY A 98 15.03 1.15 3.90
C GLY A 98 13.52 1.15 3.99
N MET A 99 12.92 0.08 3.46
CA MET A 99 11.47 -0.03 3.47
C MET A 99 11.08 -1.50 3.39
N MET A 100 10.08 -1.88 4.19
CA MET A 100 9.52 -3.22 4.12
C MET A 100 8.07 -3.10 3.71
N SER A 101 7.67 -3.88 2.71
CA SER A 101 6.33 -3.79 2.14
C SER A 101 5.76 -5.17 1.89
N MET A 102 4.44 -5.25 1.96
CA MET A 102 3.71 -6.44 1.53
C MET A 102 3.14 -6.12 0.16
N ILE A 103 3.35 -7.01 -0.81
CA ILE A 103 2.86 -6.82 -2.17
C ILE A 103 1.84 -7.89 -2.48
N LEU A 104 0.65 -7.43 -2.88
CA LEU A 104 -0.48 -8.30 -3.19
C LEU A 104 -0.85 -8.13 -4.66
N GLU A 105 -1.10 -9.24 -5.34
CA GLU A 105 -1.50 -9.21 -6.75
C GLU A 105 -2.66 -10.15 -6.97
N ALA A 106 -3.73 -9.65 -7.59
CA ALA A 106 -4.90 -10.46 -7.87
C ALA A 106 -5.80 -9.75 -8.86
N LYS A 107 -6.58 -10.53 -9.63
CA LYS A 107 -7.66 -9.97 -10.42
C LYS A 107 -8.70 -9.39 -9.47
N ASP A 108 -9.41 -8.36 -9.94
CA ASP A 108 -10.52 -7.76 -9.19
C ASP A 108 -10.11 -7.25 -7.81
N LEU A 109 -8.87 -6.82 -7.68
CA LEU A 109 -8.34 -6.41 -6.39
C LEU A 109 -8.93 -5.09 -5.91
N LEU A 110 -9.12 -4.12 -6.81
CA LEU A 110 -9.51 -2.77 -6.42
C LEU A 110 -10.82 -2.75 -5.64
N GLY A 111 -11.81 -3.49 -6.10
CA GLY A 111 -13.13 -3.52 -5.44
C GLY A 111 -13.12 -4.19 -4.09
N ARG A 112 -12.01 -4.78 -3.68
CA ARG A 112 -11.90 -5.47 -2.39
C ARG A 112 -11.25 -4.63 -1.31
N ILE A 113 -10.74 -3.44 -1.69
CA ILE A 113 -10.03 -2.57 -0.76
C ILE A 113 -11.03 -1.81 0.09
N SER A 114 -10.81 -1.83 1.42
CA SER A 114 -11.69 -1.15 2.38
C SER A 114 -11.01 0.04 3.04
N MET A 115 -9.83 0.41 2.60
CA MET A 115 -9.07 1.50 3.19
C MET A 115 -9.57 2.87 2.70
N LEU A 116 -9.27 3.90 3.48
CA LEU A 116 -9.53 5.28 3.07
C LEU A 116 -8.61 5.65 1.91
N GLU A 117 -9.18 6.21 0.86
CA GLU A 117 -8.42 6.62 -0.30
C GLU A 117 -7.98 8.08 -0.15
N TYR A 118 -6.72 8.38 -0.45
CA TYR A 118 -6.24 9.76 -0.54
C TYR A 118 -6.80 10.39 -1.80
N THR A 119 -7.16 11.68 -1.70
CA THR A 119 -7.63 12.42 -2.85
C THR A 119 -6.56 13.38 -3.32
N GLU A 120 -6.73 13.85 -4.54
CA GLU A 120 -5.76 14.76 -5.11
C GLU A 120 -5.73 16.12 -4.45
N GLU A 121 -6.87 16.55 -3.95
CA GLU A 121 -6.91 17.88 -3.40
C GLU A 121 -6.30 17.98 -2.05
N GLY A 122 -6.40 16.99 -1.25
CA GLY A 122 -6.05 17.20 0.10
C GLY A 122 -5.46 16.00 0.74
N ASN A 123 -4.80 15.25 0.00
CA ASN A 123 -4.26 14.08 0.60
C ASN A 123 -5.38 13.13 0.90
N ASN A 124 -5.88 13.12 2.08
CA ASN A 124 -7.01 12.27 2.39
C ASN A 124 -8.16 13.13 2.87
N GLU A 125 -9.30 12.51 2.91
CA GLU A 125 -10.54 13.19 3.27
C GLU A 125 -10.95 12.85 4.67
N THR A 126 -10.12 12.88 5.55
CA THR A 126 -10.49 12.57 6.93
C THR A 126 -11.42 13.61 7.50
#